data_9a40095dbbcae31821561c0adfb1da6a
#
_entry.id   9a40095dbbcae31821561c0adfb1da6a
#
_cell.length_a   1.000
_cell.length_b   1.000
_cell.length_c   1.000
_cell.angle_alpha   90.00
_cell.angle_beta   90.00
_cell.angle_gamma   90.00
#
_symmetry.space_group_name_H-M   'P 1'
#
loop_
_entity.id
_entity.type
_entity.pdbx_description
1 polymer ?
#
loop_
_entity_poly.entity_id
_entity_poly.type
_entity_poly.pdbx_seq_one_letter_code
_entity_poly.pdbx_strand_id
1 'polypeptide(L)'
;MKTIKIALFHYHFLPGGITTVAINAVNSIIKYASLNSFKIEEIVFISGKEENLENIIQKQIEKPEDSETIIKYDVDNSLDYLADNYKYDEHDIEEKIILLFKKYEGFIWWIHNYQLGKNPVLTRVITDHLQKNNNQKAILQIHDFPECARPENYRFLAEKKYTIYPIINNIRYAAINARDERYLKEAGVPDKMVWLLYDPVSGLSKKQLIENSKIKNSNAKSLATKSDATADLHKKKSSKEKLIEQFRKTFPALNPENDFGLYPVRTIRRKNILEAALLSKITGNGFNLIVTLPGISAQEKTYSDIVKECFEKGYIPGIWGCGSNIYGEPVPLDNVINASDFVISSSIMEGFGYHMIDSLLWSKPLITKYLDIQEGFSDIFRNTASFFYDFITVPVEKKNREKITQLYFDSIRRYSKIMGAHNIELALQQIDSILTRDSVDFSYLPVYLQIEILAKVSDDKAYRKDVKTLNNNITEKILKVIKTKQHYDPLKIADYFSFRSFAAKFFKILNSFDNDLTLANLPETDNSTNVSDNEIVSRNLLNLFFRPEFLRLLLSER
;
A
#
# COMPACT_ATOMS: atom_id res chain seq x y z
N MET A 1 11.98 3.41 34.05
CA MET A 1 11.79 3.06 32.65
C MET A 1 11.75 1.55 32.53
N LYS A 2 10.82 1.03 31.73
CA LYS A 2 10.70 -0.40 31.46
C LYS A 2 11.70 -0.79 30.36
N THR A 3 12.60 -1.73 30.64
CA THR A 3 13.59 -2.20 29.66
C THR A 3 12.98 -3.32 28.84
N ILE A 4 13.14 -3.26 27.50
CA ILE A 4 12.60 -4.24 26.55
C ILE A 4 13.62 -4.59 25.48
N LYS A 5 13.47 -5.81 24.93
CA LYS A 5 14.13 -6.29 23.72
C LYS A 5 13.06 -6.60 22.68
N ILE A 6 13.33 -6.36 21.41
CA ILE A 6 12.37 -6.54 20.31
C ILE A 6 12.99 -7.46 19.25
N ALA A 7 12.25 -8.49 18.87
CA ALA A 7 12.57 -9.37 17.74
C ALA A 7 11.56 -9.06 16.61
N LEU A 8 12.04 -8.46 15.52
CA LEU A 8 11.25 -8.03 14.38
C LEU A 8 11.37 -9.06 13.26
N PHE A 9 10.29 -9.78 12.98
CA PHE A 9 10.24 -10.87 12.00
C PHE A 9 9.56 -10.44 10.70
N HIS A 10 10.17 -10.78 9.57
CA HIS A 10 9.54 -10.73 8.26
C HIS A 10 10.18 -11.74 7.30
N TYR A 11 9.47 -12.14 6.26
CA TYR A 11 9.96 -13.05 5.23
C TYR A 11 11.29 -12.60 4.62
N HIS A 12 11.43 -11.29 4.34
CA HIS A 12 12.65 -10.66 3.85
C HIS A 12 12.59 -9.12 4.03
N PHE A 13 13.75 -8.49 4.11
CA PHE A 13 13.88 -7.03 4.14
C PHE A 13 14.56 -6.48 2.87
N LEU A 14 14.25 -7.07 1.70
CA LEU A 14 14.64 -6.50 0.41
C LEU A 14 14.05 -5.10 0.23
N PRO A 15 14.68 -4.23 -0.58
CA PRO A 15 14.17 -2.90 -0.84
C PRO A 15 12.70 -2.92 -1.28
N GLY A 16 11.83 -2.25 -0.53
CA GLY A 16 10.38 -2.24 -0.75
C GLY A 16 9.60 -1.57 0.38
N GLY A 17 8.29 -1.54 0.22
CA GLY A 17 7.39 -0.86 1.17
C GLY A 17 7.54 -1.34 2.61
N ILE A 18 7.51 -2.64 2.85
CA ILE A 18 7.61 -3.22 4.21
C ILE A 18 8.96 -2.89 4.85
N THR A 19 10.05 -2.97 4.11
CA THR A 19 11.39 -2.64 4.61
C THR A 19 11.48 -1.17 5.04
N THR A 20 10.97 -0.27 4.21
CA THR A 20 10.90 1.17 4.54
C THR A 20 10.05 1.42 5.77
N VAL A 21 8.90 0.77 5.88
CA VAL A 21 8.02 0.87 7.07
C VAL A 21 8.73 0.36 8.32
N ALA A 22 9.36 -0.81 8.27
CA ALA A 22 10.06 -1.41 9.41
C ALA A 22 11.21 -0.50 9.90
N ILE A 23 11.99 0.06 8.98
CA ILE A 23 13.08 0.99 9.31
C ILE A 23 12.53 2.28 9.94
N ASN A 24 11.53 2.91 9.34
CA ASN A 24 10.90 4.11 9.88
C ASN A 24 10.26 3.85 11.26
N ALA A 25 9.66 2.69 11.43
CA ALA A 25 9.04 2.28 12.69
C ALA A 25 10.09 2.06 13.79
N VAL A 26 11.20 1.39 13.47
CA VAL A 26 12.34 1.22 14.39
C VAL A 26 12.97 2.57 14.74
N ASN A 27 13.21 3.46 13.79
CA ASN A 27 13.69 4.82 14.03
C ASN A 27 12.73 5.58 14.96
N SER A 28 11.42 5.40 14.79
CA SER A 28 10.39 6.03 15.62
C SER A 28 10.49 5.56 17.06
N ILE A 29 10.54 4.26 17.30
CA ILE A 29 10.53 3.72 18.66
C ILE A 29 11.85 3.98 19.39
N ILE A 30 13.00 3.90 18.73
CA ILE A 30 14.29 4.24 19.34
C ILE A 30 14.31 5.71 19.77
N LYS A 31 13.91 6.61 18.88
CA LYS A 31 13.95 8.06 19.11
C LYS A 31 13.04 8.53 20.24
N TYR A 32 11.92 7.86 20.46
CA TYR A 32 10.89 8.28 21.40
C TYR A 32 10.62 7.30 22.55
N ALA A 33 11.49 6.29 22.75
CA ALA A 33 11.33 5.29 23.82
C ALA A 33 11.30 5.95 25.21
N SER A 34 12.27 6.80 25.52
CA SER A 34 12.39 7.47 26.84
C SER A 34 11.19 8.36 27.16
N LEU A 35 10.65 9.06 26.16
CA LEU A 35 9.44 9.88 26.33
C LEU A 35 8.19 9.05 26.67
N ASN A 36 8.21 7.76 26.38
CA ASN A 36 7.14 6.81 26.69
C ASN A 36 7.49 5.90 27.89
N SER A 37 8.52 6.25 28.65
CA SER A 37 8.98 5.50 29.84
C SER A 37 9.55 4.11 29.54
N PHE A 38 10.09 3.92 28.34
CA PHE A 38 10.79 2.69 27.92
C PHE A 38 12.27 2.93 27.65
N LYS A 39 13.07 1.88 27.88
CA LYS A 39 14.44 1.73 27.38
C LYS A 39 14.47 0.53 26.46
N ILE A 40 14.88 0.71 25.21
CA ILE A 40 15.08 -0.39 24.27
C ILE A 40 16.55 -0.81 24.37
N GLU A 41 16.79 -2.01 24.88
CA GLU A 41 18.13 -2.57 25.00
C GLU A 41 18.62 -3.11 23.65
N GLU A 42 17.77 -3.87 22.97
CA GLU A 42 18.14 -4.57 21.74
C GLU A 42 16.96 -4.66 20.77
N ILE A 43 17.24 -4.49 19.48
CA ILE A 43 16.33 -4.80 18.39
C ILE A 43 17.05 -5.74 17.40
N VAL A 44 16.42 -6.85 17.08
CA VAL A 44 16.95 -7.81 16.11
C VAL A 44 16.03 -7.86 14.90
N PHE A 45 16.54 -7.57 13.72
CA PHE A 45 15.85 -7.82 12.46
C PHE A 45 16.09 -9.27 12.04
N ILE A 46 15.02 -10.04 11.90
CA ILE A 46 15.07 -11.47 11.59
C ILE A 46 14.42 -11.69 10.22
N SER A 47 15.21 -12.15 9.27
CA SER A 47 14.88 -12.25 7.85
C SER A 47 14.99 -13.69 7.35
N GLY A 48 14.13 -14.08 6.41
CA GLY A 48 14.29 -15.33 5.65
C GLY A 48 15.34 -15.26 4.53
N LYS A 49 15.89 -14.07 4.24
CA LYS A 49 16.90 -13.86 3.19
C LYS A 49 18.10 -13.08 3.66
N GLU A 50 19.29 -13.54 3.21
CA GLU A 50 20.56 -12.93 3.58
C GLU A 50 20.89 -11.62 2.83
N GLU A 51 20.35 -11.39 1.67
CA GLU A 51 20.69 -10.35 0.69
C GLU A 51 21.06 -8.98 1.29
N ASN A 52 22.30 -8.82 1.76
CA ASN A 52 22.85 -7.56 2.31
C ASN A 52 21.97 -6.87 3.38
N LEU A 53 21.25 -7.65 4.17
CA LEU A 53 20.31 -7.19 5.19
C LEU A 53 20.91 -6.09 6.08
N GLU A 54 22.11 -6.35 6.61
CA GLU A 54 22.82 -5.40 7.47
C GLU A 54 23.08 -4.08 6.76
N ASN A 55 23.64 -4.12 5.54
CA ASN A 55 23.95 -2.92 4.76
C ASN A 55 22.71 -2.10 4.38
N ILE A 56 21.58 -2.78 4.09
CA ILE A 56 20.32 -2.12 3.73
C ILE A 56 19.76 -1.37 4.93
N ILE A 57 19.75 -1.99 6.10
CA ILE A 57 19.10 -1.45 7.29
C ILE A 57 20.04 -0.49 8.03
N GLN A 58 21.31 -0.84 8.23
CA GLN A 58 22.26 -0.04 9.00
C GLN A 58 22.43 1.38 8.48
N LYS A 59 22.44 1.56 7.14
CA LYS A 59 22.54 2.88 6.51
C LYS A 59 21.34 3.79 6.73
N GLN A 60 20.19 3.24 7.12
CA GLN A 60 18.94 3.95 7.25
C GLN A 60 18.44 4.04 8.70
N ILE A 61 19.08 3.33 9.64
CA ILE A 61 18.76 3.45 11.07
C ILE A 61 19.40 4.73 11.62
N GLU A 62 18.56 5.62 12.11
CA GLU A 62 18.93 6.87 12.76
C GLU A 62 18.89 6.69 14.28
N LYS A 63 20.05 6.43 14.91
CA LYS A 63 20.14 6.39 16.38
C LYS A 63 20.43 7.79 16.92
N PRO A 64 19.71 8.25 17.98
CA PRO A 64 20.16 9.38 18.77
C PRO A 64 21.57 9.13 19.34
N GLU A 65 22.38 10.18 19.47
CA GLU A 65 23.76 10.07 19.97
C GLU A 65 23.87 9.42 21.37
N ASP A 66 22.85 9.62 22.20
CA ASP A 66 22.72 9.07 23.55
C ASP A 66 22.02 7.70 23.61
N SER A 67 21.68 7.11 22.47
CA SER A 67 21.00 5.81 22.40
C SER A 67 21.95 4.64 22.54
N GLU A 68 21.82 3.88 23.62
CA GLU A 68 22.54 2.62 23.86
C GLU A 68 21.90 1.39 23.18
N THR A 69 20.82 1.59 22.40
CA THR A 69 20.12 0.48 21.73
C THR A 69 21.03 -0.28 20.77
N ILE A 70 21.12 -1.60 20.96
CA ILE A 70 21.87 -2.49 20.10
C ILE A 70 20.96 -2.94 18.95
N ILE A 71 21.44 -2.79 17.70
CA ILE A 71 20.75 -3.32 16.52
C ILE A 71 21.51 -4.54 16.03
N LYS A 72 20.80 -5.65 15.87
CA LYS A 72 21.34 -6.91 15.34
C LYS A 72 20.55 -7.38 14.14
N TYR A 73 21.15 -8.27 13.40
CA TYR A 73 20.59 -8.89 12.21
C TYR A 73 20.74 -10.40 12.32
N ASP A 74 19.68 -11.11 11.99
CA ASP A 74 19.68 -12.57 11.95
C ASP A 74 18.98 -13.06 10.68
N VAL A 75 19.48 -14.14 10.11
CA VAL A 75 18.94 -14.72 8.88
C VAL A 75 18.65 -16.19 9.10
N ASP A 76 17.40 -16.57 8.87
CA ASP A 76 16.97 -17.97 8.89
C ASP A 76 16.06 -18.25 7.69
N ASN A 77 16.57 -19.01 6.75
CA ASN A 77 15.88 -19.31 5.49
C ASN A 77 14.56 -20.07 5.69
N SER A 78 14.30 -20.62 6.87
CA SER A 78 13.00 -21.22 7.19
C SER A 78 11.84 -20.20 7.20
N LEU A 79 12.16 -18.90 7.31
CA LEU A 79 11.16 -17.81 7.24
C LEU A 79 10.82 -17.38 5.80
N ASP A 80 11.64 -17.72 4.79
CA ASP A 80 11.41 -17.25 3.41
C ASP A 80 10.12 -17.82 2.80
N TYR A 81 9.76 -17.31 1.65
CA TYR A 81 8.62 -17.80 0.86
C TYR A 81 8.85 -19.26 0.47
N LEU A 82 7.84 -20.09 0.70
CA LEU A 82 7.82 -21.46 0.17
C LEU A 82 7.19 -21.42 -1.21
N ALA A 83 7.95 -21.83 -2.23
CA ALA A 83 7.45 -21.87 -3.60
C ALA A 83 6.45 -23.03 -3.79
N ASP A 84 5.37 -22.79 -4.51
CA ASP A 84 4.27 -23.74 -4.73
C ASP A 84 4.69 -25.08 -5.35
N ASN A 85 5.85 -25.13 -6.01
CA ASN A 85 6.34 -26.31 -6.76
C ASN A 85 7.49 -27.07 -6.09
N TYR A 86 7.95 -26.64 -4.92
CA TYR A 86 9.00 -27.35 -4.19
C TYR A 86 8.39 -28.27 -3.16
N LYS A 87 8.78 -29.55 -3.20
CA LYS A 87 8.59 -30.46 -2.08
C LYS A 87 9.54 -30.02 -0.97
N TYR A 88 9.04 -29.27 -0.02
CA TYR A 88 9.77 -28.95 1.21
C TYR A 88 9.36 -29.93 2.31
N ASP A 89 10.31 -30.23 3.20
CA ASP A 89 10.03 -30.98 4.41
C ASP A 89 9.43 -30.00 5.45
N GLU A 90 8.11 -30.09 5.66
CA GLU A 90 7.41 -29.25 6.64
C GLU A 90 7.99 -29.42 8.04
N HIS A 91 8.45 -30.63 8.39
CA HIS A 91 8.99 -30.93 9.71
C HIS A 91 10.36 -30.27 9.92
N ASP A 92 11.26 -30.35 8.95
CA ASP A 92 12.58 -29.66 9.00
C ASP A 92 12.41 -28.14 9.15
N ILE A 93 11.48 -27.54 8.38
CA ILE A 93 11.17 -26.11 8.49
C ILE A 93 10.59 -25.76 9.86
N GLU A 94 9.66 -26.55 10.35
CA GLU A 94 9.06 -26.37 11.68
C GLU A 94 10.10 -26.42 12.79
N GLU A 95 10.99 -27.43 12.79
CA GLU A 95 12.04 -27.55 13.79
C GLU A 95 12.98 -26.33 13.79
N LYS A 96 13.39 -25.84 12.61
CA LYS A 96 14.21 -24.63 12.48
C LYS A 96 13.51 -23.39 13.03
N ILE A 97 12.23 -23.18 12.70
CA ILE A 97 11.45 -22.06 13.23
C ILE A 97 11.31 -22.15 14.75
N ILE A 98 11.08 -23.35 15.31
CA ILE A 98 10.97 -23.54 16.77
C ILE A 98 12.31 -23.22 17.44
N LEU A 99 13.45 -23.63 16.87
CA LEU A 99 14.77 -23.28 17.38
C LEU A 99 15.02 -21.78 17.35
N LEU A 100 14.65 -21.12 16.25
CA LEU A 100 14.71 -19.68 16.13
C LEU A 100 13.86 -18.97 17.20
N PHE A 101 12.64 -19.44 17.46
CA PHE A 101 11.77 -18.87 18.49
C PHE A 101 12.34 -19.01 19.90
N LYS A 102 12.94 -20.15 20.23
CA LYS A 102 13.68 -20.34 21.50
C LYS A 102 14.81 -19.35 21.69
N LYS A 103 15.54 -19.00 20.61
CA LYS A 103 16.62 -18.00 20.65
C LYS A 103 16.12 -16.61 21.04
N TYR A 104 14.88 -16.27 20.68
CA TYR A 104 14.27 -14.98 20.94
C TYR A 104 13.13 -15.04 21.96
N GLU A 105 13.12 -16.06 22.81
CA GLU A 105 12.21 -16.13 23.95
C GLU A 105 12.48 -14.95 24.91
N GLY A 106 11.42 -14.34 25.44
CA GLY A 106 11.51 -13.16 26.30
C GLY A 106 11.69 -11.82 25.59
N PHE A 107 11.93 -11.80 24.27
CA PHE A 107 11.80 -10.60 23.46
C PHE A 107 10.31 -10.29 23.22
N ILE A 108 9.97 -9.02 23.00
CA ILE A 108 8.68 -8.68 22.38
C ILE A 108 8.79 -9.05 20.90
N TRP A 109 7.96 -9.94 20.45
CA TRP A 109 7.93 -10.29 19.02
C TRP A 109 7.11 -9.27 18.26
N TRP A 110 7.67 -8.75 17.18
CA TRP A 110 6.99 -7.85 16.26
C TRP A 110 7.02 -8.49 14.88
N ILE A 111 5.89 -9.04 14.47
CA ILE A 111 5.82 -9.91 13.29
C ILE A 111 4.98 -9.25 12.22
N HIS A 112 5.56 -9.06 11.03
CA HIS A 112 4.90 -8.42 9.90
C HIS A 112 4.36 -9.47 8.93
N ASN A 113 3.06 -9.37 8.59
CA ASN A 113 2.41 -10.14 7.52
C ASN A 113 2.53 -11.67 7.61
N TYR A 114 2.64 -12.23 8.79
CA TYR A 114 2.79 -13.68 8.99
C TYR A 114 1.66 -14.51 8.37
N GLN A 115 0.45 -13.92 8.25
CA GLN A 115 -0.79 -14.56 7.85
C GLN A 115 -0.98 -14.67 6.34
N LEU A 116 -0.06 -14.13 5.51
CA LEU A 116 -0.26 -14.04 4.05
C LEU A 116 -0.25 -15.37 3.29
N GLY A 117 0.05 -16.51 3.93
CA GLY A 117 0.16 -17.81 3.26
C GLY A 117 1.35 -17.93 2.29
N LYS A 118 2.35 -17.03 2.38
CA LYS A 118 3.61 -17.12 1.63
C LYS A 118 4.52 -18.20 2.18
N ASN A 119 4.43 -18.46 3.47
CA ASN A 119 5.02 -19.59 4.18
C ASN A 119 3.98 -20.12 5.16
N PRO A 120 3.16 -21.10 4.77
CA PRO A 120 2.10 -21.62 5.62
C PRO A 120 2.61 -22.30 6.89
N VAL A 121 3.82 -22.91 6.84
CA VAL A 121 4.44 -23.53 8.02
C VAL A 121 4.74 -22.45 9.06
N LEU A 122 5.34 -21.33 8.64
CA LEU A 122 5.60 -20.19 9.52
C LEU A 122 4.31 -19.68 10.17
N THR A 123 3.23 -19.49 9.39
CA THR A 123 1.94 -19.04 9.91
C THR A 123 1.46 -19.98 11.03
N ARG A 124 1.47 -21.29 10.81
CA ARG A 124 1.08 -22.29 11.79
C ARG A 124 1.96 -22.29 13.03
N VAL A 125 3.28 -22.34 12.84
CA VAL A 125 4.22 -22.44 13.97
C VAL A 125 4.17 -21.19 14.86
N ILE A 126 4.00 -19.99 14.29
CA ILE A 126 3.77 -18.75 15.07
C ILE A 126 2.53 -18.89 15.93
N THR A 127 1.40 -19.27 15.35
CA THR A 127 0.13 -19.32 16.07
C THR A 127 0.12 -20.41 17.12
N ASP A 128 0.63 -21.60 16.81
CA ASP A 128 0.76 -22.72 17.75
C ASP A 128 1.69 -22.39 18.94
N HIS A 129 2.84 -21.73 18.64
CA HIS A 129 3.78 -21.34 19.68
C HIS A 129 3.19 -20.31 20.65
N LEU A 130 2.52 -19.28 20.10
CA LEU A 130 1.89 -18.25 20.92
C LEU A 130 0.71 -18.78 21.74
N GLN A 131 -0.03 -19.76 21.24
CA GLN A 131 -1.09 -20.43 21.99
C GLN A 131 -0.55 -21.27 23.15
N LYS A 132 0.59 -21.95 22.96
CA LYS A 132 1.22 -22.79 23.99
C LYS A 132 2.04 -21.98 24.99
N ASN A 133 2.40 -20.74 24.68
CA ASN A 133 3.36 -19.93 25.43
C ASN A 133 2.79 -18.57 25.83
N ASN A 134 1.92 -18.56 26.83
CA ASN A 134 1.18 -17.36 27.27
C ASN A 134 2.10 -16.19 27.73
N ASN A 135 3.37 -16.46 28.07
CA ASN A 135 4.33 -15.45 28.46
C ASN A 135 4.98 -14.73 27.27
N GLN A 136 4.93 -15.32 26.08
CA GLN A 136 5.50 -14.74 24.86
C GLN A 136 4.57 -13.66 24.31
N LYS A 137 4.93 -12.38 24.45
CA LYS A 137 4.16 -11.25 23.94
C LYS A 137 4.49 -11.01 22.47
N ALA A 138 3.46 -10.82 21.62
CA ALA A 138 3.63 -10.56 20.20
C ALA A 138 2.69 -9.43 19.70
N ILE A 139 3.26 -8.54 18.87
CA ILE A 139 2.52 -7.60 18.02
C ILE A 139 2.51 -8.18 16.61
N LEU A 140 1.32 -8.49 16.10
CA LEU A 140 1.08 -9.02 14.78
C LEU A 140 0.64 -7.87 13.86
N GLN A 141 1.59 -7.31 13.10
CA GLN A 141 1.31 -6.17 12.22
C GLN A 141 0.85 -6.66 10.86
N ILE A 142 -0.36 -6.24 10.47
CA ILE A 142 -1.03 -6.65 9.25
C ILE A 142 -1.01 -5.50 8.26
N HIS A 143 -0.36 -5.73 7.10
CA HIS A 143 -0.33 -4.77 5.99
C HIS A 143 -1.26 -5.17 4.85
N ASP A 144 -1.51 -6.47 4.67
CA ASP A 144 -2.36 -7.06 3.65
C ASP A 144 -3.08 -8.29 4.21
N PHE A 145 -4.19 -8.70 3.59
CA PHE A 145 -4.94 -9.91 3.95
C PHE A 145 -4.88 -10.96 2.84
N PRO A 146 -4.70 -12.26 3.17
CA PRO A 146 -4.80 -13.33 2.17
C PRO A 146 -6.22 -13.47 1.64
N GLU A 147 -7.24 -13.12 2.43
CA GLU A 147 -8.66 -13.08 2.06
C GLU A 147 -8.95 -12.03 0.96
N CYS A 148 -8.11 -10.99 0.84
CA CYS A 148 -8.27 -9.92 -0.13
C CYS A 148 -7.70 -10.29 -1.49
N ALA A 149 -8.48 -10.99 -2.33
CA ALA A 149 -8.16 -11.35 -3.71
C ALA A 149 -6.80 -12.07 -3.90
N ARG A 150 -6.40 -12.91 -2.94
CA ARG A 150 -5.18 -13.73 -3.00
C ARG A 150 -5.50 -15.23 -2.86
N PRO A 151 -6.28 -15.81 -3.78
CA PRO A 151 -6.84 -17.15 -3.62
C PRO A 151 -5.77 -18.24 -3.49
N GLU A 152 -4.68 -18.15 -4.23
CA GLU A 152 -3.62 -19.16 -4.18
C GLU A 152 -2.89 -19.16 -2.82
N ASN A 153 -2.64 -17.98 -2.26
CA ASN A 153 -2.04 -17.89 -0.93
C ASN A 153 -3.00 -18.40 0.16
N TYR A 154 -4.28 -18.00 0.06
CA TYR A 154 -5.30 -18.39 1.02
C TYR A 154 -5.59 -19.90 0.97
N ARG A 155 -5.56 -20.52 -0.20
CA ARG A 155 -5.81 -21.96 -0.39
C ARG A 155 -4.96 -22.81 0.53
N PHE A 156 -3.66 -22.56 0.60
CA PHE A 156 -2.74 -23.34 1.44
C PHE A 156 -3.10 -23.27 2.93
N LEU A 157 -3.56 -22.11 3.40
CA LEU A 157 -3.99 -21.93 4.78
C LEU A 157 -5.33 -22.62 5.06
N ALA A 158 -6.29 -22.49 4.14
CA ALA A 158 -7.64 -23.04 4.27
C ALA A 158 -7.66 -24.58 4.18
N GLU A 159 -6.92 -25.19 3.23
CA GLU A 159 -6.82 -26.64 3.06
C GLU A 159 -6.26 -27.34 4.32
N LYS A 160 -5.31 -26.68 5.00
CA LYS A 160 -4.68 -27.20 6.21
C LYS A 160 -5.45 -26.86 7.49
N LYS A 161 -6.52 -26.04 7.40
CA LYS A 161 -7.33 -25.56 8.54
C LYS A 161 -6.47 -24.91 9.64
N TYR A 162 -5.46 -24.14 9.25
CA TYR A 162 -4.61 -23.46 10.21
C TYR A 162 -5.37 -22.31 10.88
N THR A 163 -5.11 -22.11 12.18
CA THR A 163 -5.54 -20.91 12.90
C THR A 163 -4.74 -19.72 12.37
N ILE A 164 -5.39 -18.82 11.63
CA ILE A 164 -4.72 -17.65 11.06
C ILE A 164 -4.74 -16.48 12.03
N TYR A 165 -5.86 -16.26 12.74
CA TYR A 165 -6.07 -15.12 13.64
C TYR A 165 -6.41 -15.63 15.06
N PRO A 166 -5.41 -16.07 15.85
CA PRO A 166 -5.68 -16.57 17.21
C PRO A 166 -6.18 -15.46 18.14
N ILE A 167 -7.16 -15.77 18.99
CA ILE A 167 -7.71 -14.89 20.02
C ILE A 167 -7.14 -15.32 21.37
N ILE A 168 -5.98 -14.77 21.71
CA ILE A 168 -5.22 -15.08 22.94
C ILE A 168 -4.65 -13.81 23.57
N ASN A 169 -4.53 -13.76 24.89
CA ASN A 169 -4.23 -12.53 25.62
C ASN A 169 -2.81 -11.98 25.38
N ASN A 170 -1.88 -12.80 24.94
CA ASN A 170 -0.48 -12.44 24.74
C ASN A 170 -0.18 -11.87 23.33
N ILE A 171 -1.21 -11.61 22.52
CA ILE A 171 -1.04 -10.97 21.21
C ILE A 171 -1.83 -9.67 21.09
N ARG A 172 -1.34 -8.78 20.19
CA ARG A 172 -2.07 -7.61 19.71
C ARG A 172 -1.95 -7.52 18.20
N TYR A 173 -3.05 -7.28 17.54
CA TYR A 173 -3.10 -7.01 16.09
C TYR A 173 -2.90 -5.53 15.86
N ALA A 174 -1.96 -5.17 15.00
CA ALA A 174 -1.71 -3.81 14.56
C ALA A 174 -2.09 -3.67 13.09
N ALA A 175 -3.21 -3.02 12.79
CA ALA A 175 -3.66 -2.70 11.45
C ALA A 175 -3.09 -1.35 11.01
N ILE A 176 -2.67 -1.22 9.75
CA ILE A 176 -2.04 0.00 9.22
C ILE A 176 -3.03 1.05 8.70
N ASN A 177 -4.32 0.73 8.66
CA ASN A 177 -5.39 1.63 8.24
C ASN A 177 -6.70 1.33 8.98
N ALA A 178 -7.62 2.30 9.00
CA ALA A 178 -8.87 2.20 9.75
C ALA A 178 -9.85 1.14 9.20
N ARG A 179 -9.85 0.89 7.88
CA ARG A 179 -10.65 -0.20 7.28
C ARG A 179 -10.23 -1.55 7.85
N ASP A 180 -8.95 -1.83 7.84
CA ASP A 180 -8.41 -3.12 8.25
C ASP A 180 -8.59 -3.34 9.77
N GLU A 181 -8.45 -2.27 10.56
CA GLU A 181 -8.81 -2.29 12.00
C GLU A 181 -10.29 -2.67 12.18
N ARG A 182 -11.19 -1.99 11.46
CA ARG A 182 -12.63 -2.26 11.51
C ARG A 182 -12.95 -3.69 11.07
N TYR A 183 -12.35 -4.16 9.98
CA TYR A 183 -12.60 -5.52 9.46
C TYR A 183 -12.15 -6.61 10.41
N LEU A 184 -11.03 -6.46 11.10
CA LEU A 184 -10.62 -7.40 12.14
C LEU A 184 -11.65 -7.47 13.29
N LYS A 185 -12.17 -6.32 13.73
CA LYS A 185 -13.21 -6.24 14.78
C LYS A 185 -14.54 -6.84 14.31
N GLU A 186 -15.01 -6.46 13.13
CA GLU A 186 -16.24 -7.00 12.52
C GLU A 186 -16.13 -8.53 12.28
N ALA A 187 -14.93 -9.01 12.03
CA ALA A 187 -14.68 -10.45 11.86
C ALA A 187 -14.71 -11.23 13.18
N GLY A 188 -14.70 -10.57 14.32
CA GLY A 188 -14.83 -11.20 15.65
C GLY A 188 -13.56 -11.12 16.51
N VAL A 189 -12.51 -10.42 16.07
CA VAL A 189 -11.35 -10.16 16.94
C VAL A 189 -11.75 -9.12 18.00
N PRO A 190 -11.57 -9.39 19.30
CA PRO A 190 -11.96 -8.47 20.37
C PRO A 190 -11.30 -7.09 20.24
N ASP A 191 -12.05 -6.02 20.47
CA ASP A 191 -11.60 -4.61 20.32
C ASP A 191 -10.30 -4.32 21.06
N LYS A 192 -10.13 -4.87 22.28
CA LYS A 192 -8.93 -4.70 23.11
C LYS A 192 -7.66 -5.28 22.47
N MET A 193 -7.80 -6.19 21.52
CA MET A 193 -6.69 -6.84 20.82
C MET A 193 -6.32 -6.15 19.50
N VAL A 194 -7.20 -5.30 18.94
CA VAL A 194 -7.00 -4.66 17.63
C VAL A 194 -6.65 -3.20 17.80
N TRP A 195 -5.57 -2.78 17.16
CA TRP A 195 -5.01 -1.44 17.29
C TRP A 195 -4.74 -0.83 15.92
N LEU A 196 -5.10 0.44 15.75
CA LEU A 196 -4.75 1.22 14.58
C LEU A 196 -3.34 1.81 14.75
N LEU A 197 -2.40 1.31 13.96
CA LEU A 197 -1.00 1.73 13.96
C LEU A 197 -0.59 2.14 12.54
N TYR A 198 -0.87 3.39 12.15
CA TYR A 198 -0.47 3.92 10.86
C TYR A 198 1.03 3.84 10.65
N ASP A 199 1.44 3.53 9.43
CA ASP A 199 2.86 3.51 9.06
C ASP A 199 3.48 4.90 9.24
N PRO A 200 4.69 4.98 9.85
CA PRO A 200 5.32 6.26 10.07
C PRO A 200 5.98 6.80 8.81
N VAL A 201 5.80 8.10 8.59
CA VAL A 201 6.37 8.82 7.45
C VAL A 201 7.56 9.66 7.90
N SER A 202 8.69 9.52 7.21
CA SER A 202 9.90 10.31 7.49
C SER A 202 9.72 11.80 7.17
N GLY A 203 10.52 12.66 7.80
CA GLY A 203 10.50 14.12 7.53
C GLY A 203 9.35 14.90 8.16
N LEU A 204 8.50 14.26 8.99
CA LEU A 204 7.37 14.89 9.67
C LEU A 204 7.69 15.40 11.10
N SER A 205 8.93 15.79 11.40
CA SER A 205 9.18 16.47 12.67
C SER A 205 8.60 17.89 12.66
N LYS A 206 7.98 18.33 13.78
CA LYS A 206 7.42 19.69 13.88
C LYS A 206 8.44 20.77 13.50
N LYS A 207 9.71 20.58 13.84
CA LYS A 207 10.80 21.51 13.52
C LYS A 207 11.07 21.58 12.04
N GLN A 208 11.22 20.45 11.37
CA GLN A 208 11.43 20.36 9.91
C GLN A 208 10.25 20.92 9.11
N LEU A 209 9.02 20.67 9.55
CA LEU A 209 7.82 21.19 8.89
C LEU A 209 7.72 22.72 8.99
N ILE A 210 8.08 23.31 10.14
CA ILE A 210 8.10 24.77 10.34
C ILE A 210 9.25 25.39 9.54
N GLU A 211 10.42 24.79 9.51
CA GLU A 211 11.59 25.28 8.74
C GLU A 211 11.29 25.21 7.23
N ASN A 212 10.76 24.10 6.74
CA ASN A 212 10.36 23.95 5.33
C ASN A 212 9.28 24.96 4.91
N SER A 213 8.32 25.26 5.80
CA SER A 213 7.30 26.29 5.51
C SER A 213 7.90 27.70 5.46
N LYS A 214 8.89 28.01 6.30
CA LYS A 214 9.60 29.30 6.29
C LYS A 214 10.48 29.46 5.05
N ILE A 215 11.22 28.42 4.67
CA ILE A 215 12.09 28.43 3.46
C ILE A 215 11.24 28.60 2.19
N LYS A 216 10.09 27.90 2.08
CA LYS A 216 9.19 28.06 0.92
C LYS A 216 8.59 29.47 0.85
N ASN A 217 8.25 30.08 1.99
CA ASN A 217 7.75 31.46 2.03
C ASN A 217 8.82 32.52 1.76
N SER A 218 10.07 32.29 2.17
CA SER A 218 11.20 33.19 1.85
C SER A 218 11.59 33.11 0.36
N ASN A 219 11.60 31.93 -0.23
CA ASN A 219 11.87 31.75 -1.65
C ASN A 219 10.76 32.35 -2.54
N ALA A 220 9.49 32.27 -2.12
CA ALA A 220 8.39 32.93 -2.82
C ALA A 220 8.48 34.48 -2.75
N LYS A 221 8.97 35.03 -1.64
CA LYS A 221 9.23 36.48 -1.52
C LYS A 221 10.48 36.93 -2.26
N SER A 222 11.54 36.09 -2.35
CA SER A 222 12.77 36.45 -3.08
C SER A 222 12.60 36.38 -4.60
N LEU A 223 11.66 35.61 -5.12
CA LEU A 223 11.31 35.59 -6.55
C LEU A 223 10.48 36.80 -6.98
N ALA A 224 9.82 37.48 -6.03
CA ALA A 224 9.03 38.68 -6.31
C ALA A 224 9.87 39.99 -6.33
N THR A 225 11.15 39.94 -5.96
CA THR A 225 12.02 41.15 -5.83
C THR A 225 13.29 41.15 -6.70
N LYS A 226 13.37 40.30 -7.71
CA LYS A 226 14.49 40.31 -8.67
C LYS A 226 14.01 40.52 -10.11
N SER A 227 13.62 41.75 -10.41
CA SER A 227 13.82 42.35 -11.74
C SER A 227 15.12 43.14 -11.68
N ASP A 228 16.00 42.87 -12.63
CA ASP A 228 17.31 43.50 -12.92
C ASP A 228 18.54 42.76 -12.38
N ALA A 229 19.00 41.81 -13.15
CA ALA A 229 20.43 41.56 -13.39
C ALA A 229 20.56 40.81 -14.72
N THR A 230 20.87 41.59 -15.75
CA THR A 230 21.27 41.13 -17.07
C THR A 230 22.66 40.49 -17.04
N ALA A 231 22.80 39.50 -17.90
CA ALA A 231 24.01 38.94 -18.49
C ALA A 231 24.57 37.63 -17.91
N ASP A 232 24.68 36.62 -18.81
CA ASP A 232 25.45 35.37 -18.70
C ASP A 232 25.02 34.34 -17.64
N LEU A 233 23.82 33.80 -17.81
CA LEU A 233 23.48 32.51 -17.25
C LEU A 233 23.07 31.60 -18.42
N HIS A 234 23.91 30.61 -18.74
CA HIS A 234 23.44 29.39 -19.41
C HIS A 234 22.21 28.92 -18.66
N LYS A 235 21.01 29.11 -19.23
CA LYS A 235 19.72 28.76 -18.60
C LYS A 235 19.77 27.28 -18.23
N LYS A 236 19.98 26.98 -16.95
CA LYS A 236 19.94 25.61 -16.46
C LYS A 236 18.54 25.04 -16.75
N LYS A 237 18.46 24.04 -17.64
CA LYS A 237 17.19 23.43 -18.04
C LYS A 237 16.38 23.03 -16.82
N SER A 238 15.09 23.30 -16.84
CA SER A 238 14.16 22.84 -15.79
C SER A 238 14.07 21.32 -15.75
N SER A 239 13.63 20.75 -14.63
CA SER A 239 13.43 19.30 -14.51
C SER A 239 12.45 18.77 -15.56
N LYS A 240 11.42 19.55 -15.92
CA LYS A 240 10.44 19.23 -16.96
C LYS A 240 11.09 19.17 -18.35
N GLU A 241 11.89 20.17 -18.70
CA GLU A 241 12.62 20.19 -19.99
C GLU A 241 13.58 19.02 -20.14
N LYS A 242 14.26 18.62 -19.06
CA LYS A 242 15.16 17.46 -19.06
C LYS A 242 14.41 16.15 -19.34
N LEU A 243 13.26 15.94 -18.68
CA LEU A 243 12.42 14.77 -18.93
C LEU A 243 11.91 14.73 -20.38
N ILE A 244 11.45 15.84 -20.92
CA ILE A 244 11.00 15.94 -22.31
C ILE A 244 12.14 15.58 -23.26
N GLU A 245 13.31 16.13 -23.07
CA GLU A 245 14.48 15.87 -23.92
C GLU A 245 14.89 14.39 -23.90
N GLN A 246 14.89 13.77 -22.71
CA GLN A 246 15.28 12.37 -22.54
C GLN A 246 14.27 11.40 -23.15
N PHE A 247 12.97 11.68 -23.03
CA PHE A 247 11.94 10.69 -23.33
C PHE A 247 11.09 10.96 -24.58
N ARG A 248 11.18 12.15 -25.19
CA ARG A 248 10.35 12.53 -26.36
C ARG A 248 10.48 11.58 -27.55
N LYS A 249 11.65 10.97 -27.75
CA LYS A 249 11.87 10.03 -28.85
C LYS A 249 11.26 8.65 -28.57
N THR A 250 11.21 8.26 -27.30
CA THR A 250 10.71 6.96 -26.84
C THR A 250 9.19 6.95 -26.75
N PHE A 251 8.59 8.07 -26.34
CA PHE A 251 7.15 8.17 -26.10
C PHE A 251 6.52 9.20 -27.04
N PRO A 252 5.97 8.76 -28.20
CA PRO A 252 5.53 9.65 -29.26
C PRO A 252 4.34 10.55 -28.91
N ALA A 253 3.52 10.14 -27.92
CA ALA A 253 2.38 10.92 -27.45
C ALA A 253 2.73 11.91 -26.32
N LEU A 254 4.00 12.00 -25.90
CA LEU A 254 4.46 13.01 -24.94
C LEU A 254 4.30 14.42 -25.52
N ASN A 255 3.44 15.23 -24.92
CA ASN A 255 3.19 16.61 -25.35
C ASN A 255 3.86 17.60 -24.37
N PRO A 256 4.88 18.36 -24.81
CA PRO A 256 5.60 19.32 -23.97
C PRO A 256 4.73 20.41 -23.33
N GLU A 257 3.62 20.77 -23.99
CA GLU A 257 2.74 21.86 -23.55
C GLU A 257 1.73 21.44 -22.48
N ASN A 258 1.55 20.13 -22.26
CA ASN A 258 0.58 19.62 -21.31
C ASN A 258 1.16 19.55 -19.88
N ASP A 259 0.26 19.62 -18.89
CA ASP A 259 0.58 19.37 -17.49
C ASP A 259 1.08 17.94 -17.29
N PHE A 260 1.91 17.71 -16.28
CA PHE A 260 2.49 16.42 -15.91
C PHE A 260 1.86 15.89 -14.63
N GLY A 261 1.09 14.81 -14.76
CA GLY A 261 0.50 14.07 -13.65
C GLY A 261 1.40 12.92 -13.21
N LEU A 262 1.95 13.00 -12.00
CA LEU A 262 2.83 11.97 -11.43
C LEU A 262 2.02 10.84 -10.80
N TYR A 263 2.27 9.62 -11.23
CA TYR A 263 1.81 8.40 -10.60
C TYR A 263 3.03 7.60 -10.08
N PRO A 264 3.47 7.84 -8.82
CA PRO A 264 4.75 7.36 -8.30
C PRO A 264 4.64 5.91 -7.79
N VAL A 265 4.37 4.97 -8.69
CA VAL A 265 4.09 3.57 -8.34
C VAL A 265 4.78 2.58 -9.27
N ARG A 266 4.83 1.32 -8.82
CA ARG A 266 5.10 0.18 -9.70
C ARG A 266 3.89 -0.10 -10.58
N THR A 267 4.14 -0.47 -11.82
CA THR A 267 3.10 -0.83 -12.79
C THR A 267 2.56 -2.23 -12.49
N ILE A 268 1.51 -2.28 -11.66
CA ILE A 268 0.83 -3.54 -11.29
C ILE A 268 -0.68 -3.36 -11.40
N ARG A 269 -1.42 -4.47 -11.59
CA ARG A 269 -2.85 -4.41 -11.91
C ARG A 269 -3.68 -3.61 -10.91
N ARG A 270 -3.45 -3.77 -9.61
CA ARG A 270 -4.20 -3.03 -8.57
C ARG A 270 -4.00 -1.52 -8.61
N LYS A 271 -2.94 -1.04 -9.25
CA LYS A 271 -2.70 0.39 -9.48
C LYS A 271 -3.54 0.96 -10.63
N ASN A 272 -4.11 0.09 -11.46
CA ASN A 272 -5.10 0.42 -12.49
C ASN A 272 -4.69 1.62 -13.39
N ILE A 273 -3.45 1.61 -13.86
CA ILE A 273 -2.82 2.73 -14.60
C ILE A 273 -3.59 3.11 -15.85
N LEU A 274 -4.27 2.15 -16.49
CA LEU A 274 -5.08 2.39 -17.69
C LEU A 274 -6.26 3.35 -17.42
N GLU A 275 -6.79 3.41 -16.19
CA GLU A 275 -7.81 4.40 -15.83
C GLU A 275 -7.22 5.81 -15.71
N ALA A 276 -6.03 5.97 -15.12
CA ALA A 276 -5.32 7.25 -15.13
C ALA A 276 -4.98 7.69 -16.57
N ALA A 277 -4.65 6.73 -17.45
CA ALA A 277 -4.45 6.96 -18.87
C ALA A 277 -5.73 7.42 -19.58
N LEU A 278 -6.88 6.85 -19.26
CA LEU A 278 -8.16 7.32 -19.77
C LEU A 278 -8.43 8.77 -19.32
N LEU A 279 -8.25 9.06 -18.03
CA LEU A 279 -8.37 10.42 -17.49
C LEU A 279 -7.44 11.40 -18.20
N SER A 280 -6.21 10.99 -18.54
CA SER A 280 -5.25 11.85 -19.24
C SER A 280 -5.73 12.27 -20.63
N LYS A 281 -6.60 11.49 -21.27
CA LYS A 281 -7.15 11.77 -22.60
C LYS A 281 -8.44 12.57 -22.60
N ILE A 282 -9.26 12.42 -21.56
CA ILE A 282 -10.58 13.03 -21.51
C ILE A 282 -10.64 14.33 -20.70
N THR A 283 -9.58 14.65 -19.92
CA THR A 283 -9.53 15.85 -19.08
C THR A 283 -8.99 17.04 -19.87
N GLY A 284 -9.83 18.04 -20.12
CA GLY A 284 -9.46 19.26 -20.84
C GLY A 284 -8.85 18.98 -22.22
N ASN A 285 -7.63 19.46 -22.45
CA ASN A 285 -6.81 19.19 -23.63
C ASN A 285 -5.88 17.96 -23.43
N GLY A 286 -6.01 17.27 -22.31
CA GLY A 286 -5.15 16.17 -21.91
C GLY A 286 -4.03 16.60 -20.96
N PHE A 287 -3.39 15.61 -20.33
CA PHE A 287 -2.17 15.78 -19.56
C PHE A 287 -1.22 14.59 -19.81
N ASN A 288 0.06 14.77 -19.53
CA ASN A 288 1.04 13.69 -19.60
C ASN A 288 1.03 12.90 -18.30
N LEU A 289 0.89 11.57 -18.40
CA LEU A 289 0.96 10.68 -17.24
C LEU A 289 2.41 10.21 -17.05
N ILE A 290 2.99 10.40 -15.86
CA ILE A 290 4.31 9.87 -15.52
C ILE A 290 4.14 8.69 -14.57
N VAL A 291 4.53 7.50 -15.02
CA VAL A 291 4.57 6.28 -14.20
C VAL A 291 6.02 5.91 -13.93
N THR A 292 6.41 5.77 -12.66
CA THR A 292 7.84 5.74 -12.30
C THR A 292 8.51 4.39 -12.50
N LEU A 293 7.86 3.28 -12.13
CA LEU A 293 8.52 1.98 -12.04
C LEU A 293 7.77 0.86 -12.78
N PRO A 294 8.49 -0.10 -13.39
CA PRO A 294 7.91 -1.32 -13.93
C PRO A 294 7.40 -2.25 -12.81
N GLY A 295 6.62 -3.26 -13.18
CA GLY A 295 6.39 -4.46 -12.37
C GLY A 295 7.65 -5.34 -12.37
N ILE A 296 7.94 -5.97 -11.23
CA ILE A 296 9.21 -6.70 -11.04
C ILE A 296 8.98 -8.22 -11.06
N SER A 297 7.94 -8.71 -10.36
CA SER A 297 7.66 -10.14 -10.28
C SER A 297 7.08 -10.70 -11.58
N ALA A 298 7.20 -12.00 -11.78
CA ALA A 298 6.64 -12.68 -12.95
C ALA A 298 5.13 -12.41 -13.14
N GLN A 299 4.39 -12.37 -12.03
CA GLN A 299 2.95 -12.05 -12.03
C GLN A 299 2.66 -10.60 -12.41
N GLU A 300 3.51 -9.65 -11.99
CA GLU A 300 3.36 -8.23 -12.28
C GLU A 300 3.74 -7.89 -13.73
N LYS A 301 4.67 -8.65 -14.30
CA LYS A 301 5.31 -8.35 -15.59
C LYS A 301 4.32 -8.29 -16.73
N THR A 302 3.37 -9.21 -16.82
CA THR A 302 2.37 -9.25 -17.89
C THR A 302 1.60 -7.93 -18.01
N TYR A 303 1.05 -7.42 -16.89
CA TYR A 303 0.36 -6.14 -16.89
C TYR A 303 1.31 -4.96 -17.16
N SER A 304 2.51 -5.01 -16.61
CA SER A 304 3.54 -3.98 -16.78
C SER A 304 3.97 -3.84 -18.25
N ASP A 305 4.19 -4.95 -18.94
CA ASP A 305 4.60 -4.97 -20.35
C ASP A 305 3.47 -4.43 -21.26
N ILE A 306 2.21 -4.78 -20.96
CA ILE A 306 1.04 -4.23 -21.68
C ILE A 306 0.97 -2.70 -21.52
N VAL A 307 1.11 -2.18 -20.30
CA VAL A 307 1.06 -0.73 -20.05
C VAL A 307 2.24 -0.04 -20.73
N LYS A 308 3.45 -0.60 -20.67
CA LYS A 308 4.63 -0.12 -21.38
C LYS A 308 4.35 0.03 -22.88
N GLU A 309 3.82 -1.03 -23.50
CA GLU A 309 3.48 -1.04 -24.92
C GLU A 309 2.47 0.06 -25.29
N CYS A 310 1.48 0.34 -24.41
CA CYS A 310 0.52 1.42 -24.63
C CYS A 310 1.19 2.82 -24.64
N PHE A 311 2.22 3.05 -23.81
CA PHE A 311 3.00 4.28 -23.86
C PHE A 311 3.85 4.37 -25.12
N GLU A 312 4.56 3.30 -25.49
CA GLU A 312 5.43 3.24 -26.67
C GLU A 312 4.66 3.39 -27.98
N LYS A 313 3.45 2.82 -28.06
CA LYS A 313 2.55 2.99 -29.21
C LYS A 313 1.81 4.33 -29.24
N GLY A 314 1.97 5.19 -28.22
CA GLY A 314 1.31 6.48 -28.16
C GLY A 314 -0.18 6.43 -27.76
N TYR A 315 -0.66 5.30 -27.27
CA TYR A 315 -2.02 5.23 -26.72
C TYR A 315 -2.13 5.94 -25.36
N ILE A 316 -1.02 6.14 -24.65
CA ILE A 316 -0.96 6.88 -23.39
C ILE A 316 -0.01 8.06 -23.56
N PRO A 317 -0.45 9.32 -23.38
CA PRO A 317 0.43 10.47 -23.39
C PRO A 317 1.25 10.50 -22.08
N GLY A 318 2.57 10.62 -22.19
CA GLY A 318 3.42 10.74 -21.02
C GLY A 318 4.68 9.88 -21.05
N ILE A 319 5.16 9.47 -19.87
CA ILE A 319 6.43 8.78 -19.67
C ILE A 319 6.20 7.55 -18.76
N TRP A 320 6.75 6.40 -19.12
CA TRP A 320 6.71 5.20 -18.32
C TRP A 320 8.11 4.73 -17.94
N GLY A 321 8.29 4.23 -16.71
CA GLY A 321 9.51 3.56 -16.27
C GLY A 321 10.71 4.50 -16.05
N CYS A 322 10.50 5.80 -15.91
CA CYS A 322 11.58 6.78 -15.78
C CYS A 322 12.46 6.61 -14.53
N GLY A 323 11.98 5.96 -13.49
CA GLY A 323 12.74 5.62 -12.28
C GLY A 323 13.50 4.30 -12.36
N SER A 324 13.53 3.65 -13.52
CA SER A 324 14.24 2.41 -13.79
C SER A 324 15.32 2.61 -14.87
N ASN A 325 16.19 1.64 -15.04
CA ASN A 325 17.25 1.66 -16.05
C ASN A 325 16.83 1.13 -17.44
N ILE A 326 15.53 0.95 -17.68
CA ILE A 326 15.01 0.40 -18.96
C ILE A 326 15.35 1.32 -20.14
N TYR A 327 15.32 2.64 -19.92
CA TYR A 327 15.56 3.65 -20.98
C TYR A 327 16.79 4.51 -20.69
N GLY A 328 17.82 3.95 -20.07
CA GLY A 328 19.05 4.63 -19.66
C GLY A 328 19.13 4.86 -18.16
N GLU A 329 19.86 5.89 -17.74
CA GLU A 329 20.01 6.21 -16.32
C GLU A 329 18.66 6.53 -15.66
N PRO A 330 18.37 5.95 -14.49
CA PRO A 330 17.14 6.23 -13.75
C PRO A 330 17.06 7.73 -13.37
N VAL A 331 15.89 8.32 -13.59
CA VAL A 331 15.65 9.68 -13.14
C VAL A 331 15.39 9.68 -11.64
N PRO A 332 16.16 10.45 -10.84
CA PRO A 332 15.90 10.58 -9.40
C PRO A 332 14.47 11.05 -9.12
N LEU A 333 13.85 10.48 -8.10
CA LEU A 333 12.45 10.78 -7.76
C LEU A 333 12.20 12.28 -7.55
N ASP A 334 13.12 12.99 -6.89
CA ASP A 334 13.01 14.43 -6.67
C ASP A 334 12.93 15.23 -7.97
N ASN A 335 13.67 14.80 -9.01
CA ASN A 335 13.59 15.43 -10.32
C ASN A 335 12.23 15.19 -10.99
N VAL A 336 11.66 13.99 -10.82
CA VAL A 336 10.33 13.65 -11.33
C VAL A 336 9.26 14.45 -10.60
N ILE A 337 9.34 14.55 -9.26
CA ILE A 337 8.44 15.37 -8.44
C ILE A 337 8.50 16.84 -8.87
N ASN A 338 9.71 17.39 -9.04
CA ASN A 338 9.90 18.79 -9.45
C ASN A 338 9.37 19.07 -10.86
N ALA A 339 9.42 18.09 -11.77
CA ALA A 339 8.88 18.20 -13.11
C ALA A 339 7.35 18.10 -13.18
N SER A 340 6.71 17.53 -12.15
CA SER A 340 5.29 17.22 -12.15
C SER A 340 4.45 18.39 -11.62
N ASP A 341 3.26 18.56 -12.17
CA ASP A 341 2.32 19.61 -11.79
C ASP A 341 1.37 19.14 -10.68
N PHE A 342 1.00 17.86 -10.69
CA PHE A 342 0.11 17.23 -9.69
C PHE A 342 0.42 15.74 -9.51
N VAL A 343 -0.15 15.12 -8.48
CA VAL A 343 -0.12 13.66 -8.24
C VAL A 343 -1.46 13.06 -8.62
N ILE A 344 -1.44 11.92 -9.31
CA ILE A 344 -2.64 11.16 -9.67
C ILE A 344 -2.54 9.71 -9.21
N SER A 345 -3.67 9.13 -8.78
CA SER A 345 -3.79 7.70 -8.51
C SER A 345 -5.16 7.18 -8.90
N SER A 346 -5.18 6.11 -9.67
CA SER A 346 -6.38 5.33 -10.01
C SER A 346 -6.37 3.94 -9.36
N SER A 347 -5.59 3.77 -8.31
CA SER A 347 -5.50 2.50 -7.58
C SER A 347 -6.88 2.02 -7.14
N ILE A 348 -7.16 0.74 -7.35
CA ILE A 348 -8.39 0.09 -6.91
C ILE A 348 -8.23 -0.61 -5.55
N MET A 349 -7.00 -0.74 -5.07
CA MET A 349 -6.69 -1.27 -3.74
C MET A 349 -5.33 -0.74 -3.27
N GLU A 350 -5.30 -0.31 -2.01
CA GLU A 350 -4.09 0.10 -1.28
C GLU A 350 -4.12 -0.44 0.14
N GLY A 351 -2.93 -0.70 0.69
CA GLY A 351 -2.79 -0.97 2.13
C GLY A 351 -2.75 0.32 2.93
N PHE A 352 -1.85 1.25 2.57
CA PHE A 352 -1.69 2.51 3.30
C PHE A 352 -1.95 3.75 2.43
N GLY A 353 -1.46 3.77 1.17
CA GLY A 353 -1.68 4.89 0.26
C GLY A 353 -0.69 6.05 0.45
N TYR A 354 0.60 5.75 0.58
CA TYR A 354 1.68 6.75 0.74
C TYR A 354 1.57 7.94 -0.20
N HIS A 355 1.23 7.71 -1.49
CA HIS A 355 1.12 8.78 -2.49
C HIS A 355 0.13 9.89 -2.11
N MET A 356 -0.87 9.60 -1.27
CA MET A 356 -1.82 10.60 -0.80
C MET A 356 -1.15 11.57 0.18
N ILE A 357 -0.36 11.04 1.12
CA ILE A 357 0.36 11.82 2.12
C ILE A 357 1.52 12.55 1.45
N ASP A 358 2.27 11.84 0.62
CA ASP A 358 3.41 12.37 -0.12
C ASP A 358 3.01 13.56 -1.02
N SER A 359 1.83 13.51 -1.66
CA SER A 359 1.33 14.63 -2.47
C SER A 359 1.24 15.94 -1.67
N LEU A 360 0.78 15.85 -0.42
CA LEU A 360 0.72 17.00 0.49
C LEU A 360 2.13 17.47 0.84
N LEU A 361 3.02 16.56 1.22
CA LEU A 361 4.40 16.86 1.58
C LEU A 361 5.19 17.48 0.41
N TRP A 362 4.95 17.02 -0.80
CA TRP A 362 5.52 17.59 -2.03
C TRP A 362 4.85 18.90 -2.45
N SER A 363 3.78 19.30 -1.75
CA SER A 363 2.97 20.48 -2.09
C SER A 363 2.37 20.40 -3.51
N LYS A 364 1.94 19.20 -3.91
CA LYS A 364 1.30 18.94 -5.22
C LYS A 364 -0.20 18.72 -5.04
N PRO A 365 -1.05 19.26 -5.92
CA PRO A 365 -2.45 18.85 -5.99
C PRO A 365 -2.60 17.34 -6.11
N LEU A 366 -3.65 16.78 -5.51
CA LEU A 366 -3.91 15.34 -5.52
C LEU A 366 -5.20 15.02 -6.27
N ILE A 367 -5.13 14.10 -7.21
CA ILE A 367 -6.29 13.49 -7.85
C ILE A 367 -6.21 11.99 -7.59
N THR A 368 -7.18 11.43 -6.91
CA THR A 368 -7.13 10.00 -6.57
C THR A 368 -8.52 9.36 -6.57
N LYS A 369 -8.55 8.08 -6.92
CA LYS A 369 -9.74 7.26 -6.71
C LYS A 369 -10.01 7.16 -5.21
N TYR A 370 -11.27 7.27 -4.80
CA TYR A 370 -11.65 7.07 -3.41
C TYR A 370 -11.44 5.60 -3.01
N LEU A 371 -10.81 5.41 -1.85
CA LEU A 371 -10.63 4.11 -1.21
C LEU A 371 -11.00 4.25 0.27
N ASP A 372 -11.61 3.23 0.84
CA ASP A 372 -12.06 3.23 2.23
C ASP A 372 -10.94 3.31 3.28
N ILE A 373 -9.70 3.01 2.90
CA ILE A 373 -8.52 3.20 3.79
C ILE A 373 -8.34 4.66 4.26
N GLN A 374 -8.90 5.64 3.51
CA GLN A 374 -8.78 7.08 3.81
C GLN A 374 -9.67 7.52 4.96
N GLU A 375 -10.69 6.75 5.32
CA GLU A 375 -11.70 7.15 6.32
C GLU A 375 -11.06 7.59 7.63
N GLY A 376 -10.01 6.90 8.07
CA GLY A 376 -9.34 7.17 9.34
C GLY A 376 -8.49 8.45 9.40
N PHE A 377 -8.19 9.08 8.25
CA PHE A 377 -7.37 10.30 8.16
C PHE A 377 -7.87 11.30 7.10
N SER A 378 -9.12 11.19 6.70
CA SER A 378 -9.72 12.05 5.67
C SER A 378 -9.70 13.54 5.98
N ASP A 379 -9.61 13.91 7.25
CA ASP A 379 -9.59 15.30 7.71
C ASP A 379 -8.29 16.05 7.35
N ILE A 380 -7.18 15.33 7.06
CA ILE A 380 -5.95 15.97 6.56
C ILE A 380 -6.13 16.60 5.18
N PHE A 381 -7.12 16.12 4.39
CA PHE A 381 -7.44 16.65 3.06
C PHE A 381 -8.44 17.80 3.07
N ARG A 382 -8.97 18.17 4.24
CA ARG A 382 -9.89 19.30 4.34
C ARG A 382 -9.18 20.62 3.97
N ASN A 383 -9.75 21.35 3.04
CA ASN A 383 -9.21 22.61 2.51
C ASN A 383 -7.88 22.46 1.75
N THR A 384 -7.58 21.29 1.22
CA THR A 384 -6.43 21.03 0.37
C THR A 384 -6.84 21.01 -1.12
N ALA A 385 -5.86 21.14 -2.01
CA ALA A 385 -6.07 20.92 -3.43
C ALA A 385 -6.10 19.40 -3.72
N SER A 386 -7.13 18.72 -3.23
CA SER A 386 -7.31 17.27 -3.39
C SER A 386 -8.69 16.96 -3.90
N PHE A 387 -8.78 16.03 -4.83
CA PHE A 387 -10.05 15.53 -5.37
C PHE A 387 -10.06 14.01 -5.37
N PHE A 388 -11.09 13.46 -4.73
CA PHE A 388 -11.38 12.03 -4.65
C PHE A 388 -12.56 11.73 -5.56
N TYR A 389 -12.39 10.81 -6.53
CA TYR A 389 -13.45 10.36 -7.42
C TYR A 389 -13.78 8.88 -7.18
N ASP A 390 -15.03 8.49 -7.36
CA ASP A 390 -15.48 7.13 -7.08
C ASP A 390 -15.25 6.21 -8.28
N PHE A 391 -15.66 6.62 -9.49
CA PHE A 391 -15.61 5.79 -10.69
C PHE A 391 -15.49 6.64 -11.96
N ILE A 392 -14.94 6.03 -13.02
CA ILE A 392 -14.90 6.58 -14.38
C ILE A 392 -15.73 5.68 -15.27
N THR A 393 -16.80 6.20 -15.84
CA THR A 393 -17.73 5.41 -16.66
C THR A 393 -17.42 5.49 -18.14
N VAL A 394 -17.61 4.36 -18.83
CA VAL A 394 -17.47 4.25 -20.28
C VAL A 394 -18.66 3.49 -20.87
N PRO A 395 -19.11 3.83 -22.08
CA PRO A 395 -20.13 3.04 -22.75
C PRO A 395 -19.54 1.68 -23.16
N VAL A 396 -20.29 0.62 -22.89
CA VAL A 396 -19.89 -0.76 -23.22
C VAL A 396 -21.06 -1.43 -23.94
N GLU A 397 -20.77 -2.04 -25.08
CA GLU A 397 -21.76 -2.78 -25.87
C GLU A 397 -22.38 -3.94 -25.07
N LYS A 398 -23.67 -4.19 -25.23
CA LYS A 398 -24.43 -5.24 -24.50
C LYS A 398 -23.71 -6.59 -24.55
N LYS A 399 -23.28 -7.03 -25.73
CA LYS A 399 -22.55 -8.30 -25.92
C LYS A 399 -21.28 -8.40 -25.07
N ASN A 400 -20.53 -7.29 -24.95
CA ASN A 400 -19.32 -7.27 -24.13
C ASN A 400 -19.66 -7.29 -22.63
N ARG A 401 -20.73 -6.59 -22.22
CA ARG A 401 -21.21 -6.63 -20.82
C ARG A 401 -21.60 -8.03 -20.40
N GLU A 402 -22.40 -8.75 -21.22
CA GLU A 402 -22.80 -10.14 -20.97
C GLU A 402 -21.57 -11.04 -20.83
N LYS A 403 -20.59 -10.91 -21.73
CA LYS A 403 -19.34 -11.65 -21.66
C LYS A 403 -18.54 -11.38 -20.37
N ILE A 404 -18.44 -10.10 -19.97
CA ILE A 404 -17.73 -9.71 -18.75
C ILE A 404 -18.46 -10.25 -17.51
N THR A 405 -19.79 -10.14 -17.48
CA THR A 405 -20.61 -10.69 -16.38
C THR A 405 -20.34 -12.18 -16.22
N GLN A 406 -20.32 -12.94 -17.30
CA GLN A 406 -20.00 -14.36 -17.25
C GLN A 406 -18.58 -14.63 -16.75
N LEU A 407 -17.58 -13.85 -17.17
CA LEU A 407 -16.19 -13.95 -16.69
C LEU A 407 -16.11 -13.72 -15.18
N TYR A 408 -16.85 -12.73 -14.64
CA TYR A 408 -16.92 -12.50 -13.19
C TYR A 408 -17.60 -13.67 -12.48
N PHE A 409 -18.72 -14.15 -12.99
CA PHE A 409 -19.46 -15.26 -12.39
C PHE A 409 -18.60 -16.53 -12.31
N ASP A 410 -17.89 -16.86 -13.38
CA ASP A 410 -16.98 -18.00 -13.40
C ASP A 410 -15.80 -17.83 -12.44
N SER A 411 -15.25 -16.62 -12.38
CA SER A 411 -14.17 -16.29 -11.45
C SER A 411 -14.64 -16.35 -9.99
N ILE A 412 -15.78 -15.75 -9.67
CA ILE A 412 -16.36 -15.76 -8.33
C ILE A 412 -16.62 -17.20 -7.87
N ARG A 413 -17.26 -18.02 -8.72
CA ARG A 413 -17.53 -19.43 -8.39
C ARG A 413 -16.24 -20.24 -8.21
N ARG A 414 -15.23 -20.03 -9.07
CA ARG A 414 -13.93 -20.69 -8.96
C ARG A 414 -13.24 -20.31 -7.65
N TYR A 415 -13.15 -19.02 -7.35
CA TYR A 415 -12.45 -18.52 -6.16
C TYR A 415 -13.20 -18.82 -4.87
N SER A 416 -14.55 -18.79 -4.87
CA SER A 416 -15.32 -19.23 -3.70
C SER A 416 -15.04 -20.67 -3.35
N LYS A 417 -14.91 -21.55 -4.36
CA LYS A 417 -14.56 -22.96 -4.13
C LYS A 417 -13.14 -23.11 -3.56
N ILE A 418 -12.17 -22.34 -4.04
CA ILE A 418 -10.79 -22.36 -3.56
C ILE A 418 -10.69 -21.81 -2.13
N MET A 419 -11.39 -20.71 -1.84
CA MET A 419 -11.29 -20.00 -0.57
C MET A 419 -12.33 -20.45 0.47
N GLY A 420 -13.24 -21.35 0.13
CA GLY A 420 -14.30 -21.81 1.05
C GLY A 420 -15.37 -20.74 1.35
N ALA A 421 -15.57 -19.77 0.45
CA ALA A 421 -16.62 -18.76 0.61
C ALA A 421 -17.99 -19.38 0.35
N HIS A 422 -18.92 -19.21 1.30
CA HIS A 422 -20.23 -19.87 1.23
C HIS A 422 -21.35 -18.97 0.69
N ASN A 423 -21.27 -17.66 0.88
CA ASN A 423 -22.34 -16.74 0.49
C ASN A 423 -21.91 -15.87 -0.71
N ILE A 424 -21.90 -16.46 -1.91
CA ILE A 424 -21.49 -15.78 -3.14
C ILE A 424 -22.65 -15.09 -3.87
N GLU A 425 -23.90 -15.42 -3.54
CA GLU A 425 -25.07 -14.91 -4.26
C GLU A 425 -25.16 -13.39 -4.23
N LEU A 426 -24.85 -12.78 -3.09
CA LEU A 426 -24.82 -11.32 -2.98
C LEU A 426 -23.75 -10.71 -3.91
N ALA A 427 -22.57 -11.30 -3.97
CA ALA A 427 -21.49 -10.83 -4.83
C ALA A 427 -21.86 -10.95 -6.33
N LEU A 428 -22.51 -12.07 -6.72
CA LEU A 428 -23.00 -12.28 -8.09
C LEU A 428 -24.07 -11.23 -8.45
N GLN A 429 -25.05 -10.99 -7.58
CA GLN A 429 -26.10 -9.98 -7.77
C GLN A 429 -25.53 -8.57 -7.88
N GLN A 430 -24.57 -8.21 -7.04
CA GLN A 430 -23.91 -6.91 -7.08
C GLN A 430 -23.12 -6.69 -8.36
N ILE A 431 -22.35 -7.68 -8.81
CA ILE A 431 -21.62 -7.63 -10.09
C ILE A 431 -22.59 -7.51 -11.26
N ASP A 432 -23.66 -8.29 -11.28
CA ASP A 432 -24.71 -8.19 -12.31
C ASP A 432 -25.29 -6.78 -12.36
N SER A 433 -25.67 -6.23 -11.23
CA SER A 433 -26.21 -4.85 -11.11
C SER A 433 -25.23 -3.78 -11.62
N ILE A 434 -23.93 -3.97 -11.48
CA ILE A 434 -22.90 -3.04 -11.98
C ILE A 434 -22.76 -3.16 -13.51
N LEU A 435 -22.78 -4.37 -14.06
CA LEU A 435 -22.46 -4.65 -15.45
C LEU A 435 -23.67 -4.62 -16.40
N THR A 436 -24.90 -4.62 -15.89
CA THR A 436 -26.12 -4.50 -16.71
C THR A 436 -26.37 -3.10 -17.24
N ARG A 437 -25.74 -2.07 -16.69
CA ARG A 437 -25.88 -0.65 -17.09
C ARG A 437 -25.21 -0.41 -18.44
N ASP A 438 -25.74 0.50 -19.26
CA ASP A 438 -25.17 0.86 -20.58
C ASP A 438 -23.80 1.53 -20.48
N SER A 439 -23.49 2.15 -19.35
CA SER A 439 -22.17 2.66 -19.00
C SER A 439 -21.66 1.99 -17.73
N VAL A 440 -20.42 1.52 -17.76
CA VAL A 440 -19.78 0.72 -16.71
C VAL A 440 -18.56 1.45 -16.18
N ASP A 441 -18.27 1.29 -14.88
CA ASP A 441 -17.00 1.76 -14.31
C ASP A 441 -15.84 1.03 -15.02
N PHE A 442 -14.94 1.82 -15.61
CA PHE A 442 -13.79 1.35 -16.37
C PHE A 442 -12.91 0.36 -15.58
N SER A 443 -12.84 0.49 -14.27
CA SER A 443 -12.04 -0.38 -13.41
C SER A 443 -12.55 -1.83 -13.33
N TYR A 444 -13.82 -2.08 -13.67
CA TYR A 444 -14.40 -3.44 -13.74
C TYR A 444 -14.12 -4.14 -15.06
N LEU A 445 -13.58 -3.43 -16.04
CA LEU A 445 -13.30 -4.03 -17.35
C LEU A 445 -12.00 -4.85 -17.32
N PRO A 446 -11.97 -5.99 -18.02
CA PRO A 446 -10.72 -6.72 -18.22
C PRO A 446 -9.73 -5.89 -19.03
N VAL A 447 -8.43 -6.17 -18.85
CA VAL A 447 -7.33 -5.34 -19.39
C VAL A 447 -7.43 -5.18 -20.90
N TYR A 448 -7.75 -6.24 -21.64
CA TYR A 448 -7.88 -6.18 -23.11
C TYR A 448 -8.93 -5.15 -23.55
N LEU A 449 -10.07 -5.08 -22.86
CA LEU A 449 -11.13 -4.14 -23.19
C LEU A 449 -10.78 -2.71 -22.75
N GLN A 450 -10.05 -2.56 -21.64
CA GLN A 450 -9.50 -1.25 -21.24
C GLN A 450 -8.59 -0.68 -22.34
N ILE A 451 -7.76 -1.52 -22.99
CA ILE A 451 -6.88 -1.12 -24.09
C ILE A 451 -7.69 -0.76 -25.35
N GLU A 452 -8.69 -1.56 -25.72
CA GLU A 452 -9.57 -1.26 -26.85
C GLU A 452 -10.26 0.10 -26.67
N ILE A 453 -10.76 0.39 -25.48
CA ILE A 453 -11.37 1.68 -25.15
C ILE A 453 -10.38 2.82 -25.24
N LEU A 454 -9.15 2.64 -24.72
CA LEU A 454 -8.09 3.67 -24.82
C LEU A 454 -7.73 3.95 -26.28
N ALA A 455 -7.63 2.94 -27.13
CA ALA A 455 -7.40 3.08 -28.56
C ALA A 455 -8.58 3.81 -29.22
N LYS A 456 -9.81 3.38 -28.96
CA LYS A 456 -11.02 4.03 -29.48
C LYS A 456 -11.14 5.49 -29.08
N VAL A 457 -10.84 5.83 -27.81
CA VAL A 457 -10.78 7.23 -27.34
C VAL A 457 -9.68 8.02 -28.04
N SER A 458 -8.61 7.39 -28.52
CA SER A 458 -7.57 8.05 -29.31
C SER A 458 -8.03 8.38 -30.72
N ASP A 459 -8.67 7.43 -31.39
CA ASP A 459 -8.90 7.45 -32.83
C ASP A 459 -10.29 7.98 -33.21
N ASP A 460 -11.29 7.78 -32.35
CA ASP A 460 -12.69 8.16 -32.59
C ASP A 460 -13.05 9.41 -31.74
N LYS A 461 -13.21 10.56 -32.41
CA LYS A 461 -13.59 11.82 -31.78
C LYS A 461 -15.00 11.81 -31.19
N ALA A 462 -15.94 11.08 -31.81
CA ALA A 462 -17.31 10.97 -31.32
C ALA A 462 -17.35 10.15 -30.04
N TYR A 463 -16.73 8.99 -30.03
CA TYR A 463 -16.63 8.14 -28.85
C TYR A 463 -15.90 8.85 -27.69
N ARG A 464 -14.81 9.57 -27.98
CA ARG A 464 -14.12 10.40 -26.98
C ARG A 464 -15.05 11.44 -26.36
N LYS A 465 -15.87 12.11 -27.18
CA LYS A 465 -16.85 13.10 -26.73
C LYS A 465 -17.88 12.46 -25.81
N ASP A 466 -18.37 11.26 -26.15
CA ASP A 466 -19.35 10.55 -25.33
C ASP A 466 -18.75 10.18 -23.95
N VAL A 467 -17.55 9.58 -23.93
CA VAL A 467 -16.85 9.25 -22.68
C VAL A 467 -16.58 10.52 -21.85
N LYS A 468 -16.17 11.61 -22.48
CA LYS A 468 -15.96 12.89 -21.80
C LYS A 468 -17.27 13.43 -21.20
N THR A 469 -18.39 13.37 -21.93
CA THR A 469 -19.70 13.81 -21.47
C THR A 469 -20.16 13.02 -20.25
N LEU A 470 -20.02 11.71 -20.26
CA LEU A 470 -20.35 10.84 -19.12
C LEU A 470 -19.56 11.20 -17.85
N ASN A 471 -18.33 11.70 -18.01
CA ASN A 471 -17.42 12.02 -16.89
C ASN A 471 -17.20 13.54 -16.70
N ASN A 472 -18.04 14.41 -17.27
CA ASN A 472 -17.81 15.85 -17.32
C ASN A 472 -17.60 16.45 -15.93
N ASN A 473 -18.44 16.10 -14.96
CA ASN A 473 -18.34 16.58 -13.58
C ASN A 473 -16.98 16.23 -12.94
N ILE A 474 -16.42 15.06 -13.23
CA ILE A 474 -15.13 14.61 -12.71
C ILE A 474 -14.00 15.38 -13.40
N THR A 475 -14.02 15.45 -14.74
CA THR A 475 -12.97 16.13 -15.51
C THR A 475 -12.89 17.64 -15.23
N GLU A 476 -14.02 18.31 -15.00
CA GLU A 476 -14.06 19.72 -14.59
C GLU A 476 -13.45 19.92 -13.19
N LYS A 477 -13.77 19.05 -12.23
CA LYS A 477 -13.18 19.10 -10.89
C LYS A 477 -11.68 18.85 -10.94
N ILE A 478 -11.20 17.90 -11.75
CA ILE A 478 -9.78 17.66 -11.97
C ILE A 478 -9.09 18.93 -12.48
N LEU A 479 -9.62 19.56 -13.53
CA LEU A 479 -9.06 20.81 -14.09
C LEU A 479 -9.00 21.93 -13.05
N LYS A 480 -10.01 22.06 -12.20
CA LYS A 480 -10.02 23.03 -11.11
C LYS A 480 -8.92 22.75 -10.10
N VAL A 481 -8.76 21.49 -9.69
CA VAL A 481 -7.78 21.08 -8.66
C VAL A 481 -6.36 21.23 -9.15
N ILE A 482 -6.05 20.85 -10.40
CA ILE A 482 -4.70 21.01 -10.99
C ILE A 482 -4.24 22.47 -10.94
N LYS A 483 -5.16 23.43 -11.15
CA LYS A 483 -4.86 24.86 -11.14
C LYS A 483 -4.85 25.47 -9.73
N THR A 484 -5.22 24.70 -8.71
CA THR A 484 -5.30 25.18 -7.32
C THR A 484 -3.95 24.95 -6.65
N LYS A 485 -3.42 25.99 -6.01
CA LYS A 485 -2.19 25.83 -5.21
C LYS A 485 -2.46 24.94 -4.00
N GLN A 486 -1.59 23.94 -3.79
CA GLN A 486 -1.71 23.05 -2.64
C GLN A 486 -1.40 23.77 -1.34
N HIS A 487 -2.31 23.63 -0.38
CA HIS A 487 -2.15 24.06 1.00
C HIS A 487 -2.52 22.88 1.91
N TYR A 488 -1.79 22.69 2.98
CA TYR A 488 -2.08 21.64 3.96
C TYR A 488 -1.62 22.07 5.34
N ASP A 489 -2.17 21.42 6.37
CA ASP A 489 -1.73 21.61 7.76
C ASP A 489 -0.69 20.54 8.13
N PRO A 490 0.60 20.93 8.24
CA PRO A 490 1.66 19.99 8.58
C PRO A 490 1.48 19.33 9.96
N LEU A 491 0.82 20.03 10.90
CA LEU A 491 0.62 19.50 12.24
C LEU A 491 -0.40 18.37 12.25
N LYS A 492 -1.47 18.50 11.47
CA LYS A 492 -2.44 17.43 11.30
C LYS A 492 -1.82 16.16 10.70
N ILE A 493 -0.99 16.32 9.66
CA ILE A 493 -0.28 15.17 9.08
C ILE A 493 0.63 14.52 10.12
N ALA A 494 1.36 15.33 10.91
CA ALA A 494 2.26 14.85 11.93
C ALA A 494 1.54 14.13 13.09
N ASP A 495 0.32 14.54 13.43
CA ASP A 495 -0.48 13.90 14.48
C ASP A 495 -0.86 12.45 14.11
N TYR A 496 -1.03 12.16 12.82
CA TYR A 496 -1.30 10.79 12.33
C TYR A 496 -0.02 9.98 12.08
N PHE A 497 0.96 10.55 11.38
CA PHE A 497 2.01 9.79 10.69
C PHE A 497 3.44 10.12 11.15
N SER A 498 3.63 11.04 12.12
CA SER A 498 4.98 11.31 12.61
C SER A 498 5.56 10.14 13.39
N PHE A 499 6.89 10.07 13.42
CA PHE A 499 7.63 9.11 14.26
C PHE A 499 7.20 9.18 15.74
N ARG A 500 6.90 10.39 16.25
CA ARG A 500 6.40 10.58 17.60
C ARG A 500 5.03 9.95 17.81
N SER A 501 4.10 10.16 16.89
CA SER A 501 2.75 9.59 16.95
C SER A 501 2.78 8.07 16.88
N PHE A 502 3.59 7.52 15.96
CA PHE A 502 3.79 6.09 15.85
C PHE A 502 4.32 5.49 17.16
N ALA A 503 5.42 6.02 17.67
CA ALA A 503 6.04 5.52 18.90
C ALA A 503 5.08 5.57 20.10
N ALA A 504 4.33 6.67 20.27
CA ALA A 504 3.34 6.78 21.35
C ALA A 504 2.28 5.67 21.27
N LYS A 505 1.77 5.37 20.07
CA LYS A 505 0.79 4.28 19.85
C LYS A 505 1.43 2.91 20.07
N PHE A 506 2.62 2.67 19.54
CA PHE A 506 3.34 1.41 19.71
C PHE A 506 3.58 1.09 21.18
N PHE A 507 4.07 2.04 21.98
CA PHE A 507 4.27 1.83 23.41
C PHE A 507 2.96 1.71 24.19
N LYS A 508 1.87 2.33 23.71
CA LYS A 508 0.53 2.10 24.27
C LYS A 508 0.07 0.67 24.03
N ILE A 509 0.35 0.09 22.86
CA ILE A 509 0.10 -1.34 22.59
C ILE A 509 0.89 -2.21 23.56
N LEU A 510 2.18 -1.92 23.79
CA LEU A 510 3.00 -2.68 24.74
C LEU A 510 2.46 -2.60 26.17
N ASN A 511 2.01 -1.43 26.62
CA ASN A 511 1.42 -1.27 27.95
C ASN A 511 0.09 -2.00 28.10
N SER A 512 -0.66 -2.24 27.02
CA SER A 512 -1.93 -2.94 27.09
C SER A 512 -1.80 -4.43 27.51
N PHE A 513 -0.63 -5.03 27.31
CA PHE A 513 -0.38 -6.39 27.80
C PHE A 513 -0.35 -6.49 29.33
N ASP A 514 0.07 -5.44 30.01
CA ASP A 514 0.15 -5.46 31.49
C ASP A 514 -1.22 -5.22 32.13
N ASN A 515 -2.10 -4.49 31.47
CA ASN A 515 -3.46 -4.23 31.98
C ASN A 515 -4.33 -5.49 31.97
N ASP A 516 -4.09 -6.43 31.06
CA ASP A 516 -4.82 -7.71 31.03
C ASP A 516 -4.37 -8.65 32.18
N LEU A 517 -3.14 -8.52 32.69
CA LEU A 517 -2.66 -9.30 33.85
C LEU A 517 -3.37 -8.91 35.15
N THR A 518 -3.85 -7.66 35.27
CA THR A 518 -4.62 -7.22 36.46
C THR A 518 -6.08 -7.70 36.46
N LEU A 519 -6.59 -8.14 35.29
CA LEU A 519 -7.93 -8.71 35.13
C LEU A 519 -7.96 -10.25 35.21
N ALA A 520 -6.81 -10.90 35.29
CA ALA A 520 -6.68 -12.36 35.40
C ALA A 520 -7.18 -12.97 36.71
N ASN A 521 -7.74 -12.16 37.63
CA ASN A 521 -8.49 -12.62 38.82
C ASN A 521 -10.00 -12.85 38.57
N LEU A 522 -10.46 -12.75 37.32
CA LEU A 522 -11.76 -13.27 36.91
C LEU A 522 -11.62 -14.79 36.64
N PRO A 523 -12.61 -15.62 37.02
CA PRO A 523 -12.50 -17.06 36.84
C PRO A 523 -12.13 -17.39 35.41
N GLU A 524 -11.17 -18.30 35.26
CA GLU A 524 -10.73 -18.84 33.96
C GLU A 524 -11.98 -19.22 33.17
N THR A 525 -12.37 -18.41 32.23
CA THR A 525 -13.20 -18.86 31.13
C THR A 525 -12.37 -19.93 30.44
N ASP A 526 -12.88 -21.16 30.55
CA ASP A 526 -12.33 -22.38 29.97
C ASP A 526 -11.46 -22.08 28.75
N ASN A 527 -10.14 -22.33 28.87
CA ASN A 527 -9.16 -22.13 27.79
C ASN A 527 -9.37 -23.11 26.61
N SER A 528 -10.49 -23.79 26.57
CA SER A 528 -11.04 -24.45 25.39
C SER A 528 -11.67 -23.39 24.46
N THR A 529 -10.89 -22.37 23.99
CA THR A 529 -11.29 -21.63 22.81
C THR A 529 -11.38 -22.65 21.69
N ASN A 530 -12.60 -23.04 21.41
CA ASN A 530 -12.92 -24.00 20.38
C ASN A 530 -12.20 -23.63 19.08
N VAL A 531 -11.61 -24.60 18.42
CA VAL A 531 -11.10 -24.51 17.04
C VAL A 531 -12.11 -23.79 16.12
N SER A 532 -13.41 -23.79 16.48
CA SER A 532 -14.51 -23.10 15.83
C SER A 532 -14.37 -21.56 15.76
N ASP A 533 -13.84 -20.89 16.80
CA ASP A 533 -13.83 -19.41 16.85
C ASP A 533 -12.79 -18.80 15.91
N ASN A 534 -11.66 -19.47 15.74
CA ASN A 534 -10.57 -19.02 14.87
C ASN A 534 -10.90 -19.20 13.37
N GLU A 535 -11.63 -20.25 13.00
CA GLU A 535 -12.16 -20.44 11.64
C GLU A 535 -13.21 -19.38 11.31
N ILE A 536 -13.93 -18.89 12.32
CA ILE A 536 -14.96 -17.86 12.18
C ILE A 536 -14.34 -16.52 11.75
N VAL A 537 -13.23 -16.09 12.36
CA VAL A 537 -12.57 -14.82 12.03
C VAL A 537 -12.14 -14.79 10.57
N SER A 538 -11.41 -15.79 10.09
CA SER A 538 -10.98 -15.85 8.68
C SER A 538 -12.14 -15.91 7.69
N ARG A 539 -13.21 -16.66 8.02
CA ARG A 539 -14.43 -16.73 7.22
C ARG A 539 -15.16 -15.38 7.15
N ASN A 540 -15.26 -14.68 8.28
CA ASN A 540 -15.88 -13.36 8.33
C ASN A 540 -15.06 -12.32 7.55
N LEU A 541 -13.73 -12.33 7.68
CA LEU A 541 -12.85 -11.52 6.85
C LEU A 541 -13.03 -11.80 5.36
N LEU A 542 -13.10 -13.08 4.98
CA LEU A 542 -13.35 -13.46 3.60
C LEU A 542 -14.66 -12.87 3.09
N ASN A 543 -15.74 -12.90 3.87
CA ASN A 543 -17.02 -12.29 3.49
C ASN A 543 -16.92 -10.76 3.34
N LEU A 544 -16.13 -10.09 4.19
CA LEU A 544 -15.90 -8.64 4.10
C LEU A 544 -15.11 -8.27 2.85
N PHE A 545 -14.17 -9.11 2.41
CA PHE A 545 -13.41 -8.90 1.18
C PHE A 545 -14.07 -9.48 -0.09
N PHE A 546 -15.15 -10.27 0.05
CA PHE A 546 -15.87 -10.84 -1.10
C PHE A 546 -16.93 -9.89 -1.65
N ARG A 547 -16.51 -8.65 -1.93
CA ARG A 547 -17.33 -7.53 -2.44
C ARG A 547 -16.81 -7.06 -3.79
N PRO A 548 -17.67 -6.44 -4.64
CA PRO A 548 -17.28 -6.00 -6.00
C PRO A 548 -15.99 -5.19 -6.05
N GLU A 549 -15.74 -4.33 -5.07
CA GLU A 549 -14.56 -3.47 -5.01
C GLU A 549 -13.24 -4.27 -5.02
N PHE A 550 -13.22 -5.43 -4.37
CA PHE A 550 -12.05 -6.32 -4.32
C PHE A 550 -12.10 -7.36 -5.44
N LEU A 551 -13.30 -7.80 -5.84
CA LEU A 551 -13.48 -8.80 -6.90
C LEU A 551 -12.98 -8.33 -8.27
N ARG A 552 -12.86 -7.00 -8.49
CA ARG A 552 -12.18 -6.43 -9.67
C ARG A 552 -10.80 -7.00 -9.91
N LEU A 553 -10.10 -7.38 -8.84
CA LEU A 553 -8.76 -7.95 -8.91
C LEU A 553 -8.75 -9.39 -9.43
N LEU A 554 -9.86 -10.11 -9.33
CA LEU A 554 -9.97 -11.50 -9.80
C LEU A 554 -9.89 -11.65 -11.33
N LEU A 555 -10.14 -10.59 -12.08
CA LEU A 555 -9.98 -10.56 -13.54
C LEU A 555 -8.59 -10.08 -13.98
N SER A 556 -7.67 -9.86 -13.05
CA SER A 556 -6.36 -9.32 -13.38
C SER A 556 -5.43 -10.31 -14.07
N GLU A 557 -5.73 -11.59 -14.02
CA GLU A 557 -4.88 -12.66 -14.56
C GLU A 557 -5.27 -13.11 -15.98
N ARG A 558 -6.21 -12.40 -16.66
CA ARG A 558 -6.70 -12.76 -18.00
C ARG A 558 -6.68 -11.58 -18.97
#